data_446c09bc7ab597f273d5798d3490c6cf
#
_entry.id   446c09bc7ab597f273d5798d3490c6cf
#
_cell.length_a   1.000
_cell.length_b   1.000
_cell.length_c   1.000
_cell.angle_alpha   90.00
_cell.angle_beta   90.00
_cell.angle_gamma   90.00
#
_symmetry.space_group_name_H-M   'P 1'
#
loop_
_entity.id
_entity.type
_entity.pdbx_description
1 polymer ?
#
loop_
_entity_poly.entity_id
_entity_poly.type
_entity_poly.pdbx_seq_one_letter_code
_entity_poly.pdbx_strand_id
1 'polypeptide(L)' 'MIKILLADDETDSRDAIVQYIDWEGHGLELVGAAGDGAEALEMIKTRKPDIAILDIYMP' A
#
# COMPACT_ATOMS: atom_id res chain seq x y z
N MET A 1 -13.16 2.33 -8.84
CA MET A 1 -11.71 2.55 -8.83
C MET A 1 -11.01 1.29 -8.37
N ILE A 2 -9.81 1.08 -8.86
CA ILE A 2 -9.00 -0.07 -8.43
C ILE A 2 -8.41 0.26 -7.06
N LYS A 3 -8.64 -0.61 -6.10
CA LYS A 3 -8.14 -0.42 -4.73
C LYS A 3 -6.73 -0.97 -4.59
N ILE A 4 -5.83 -0.12 -4.14
CA ILE A 4 -4.40 -0.45 -4.01
C ILE A 4 -4.01 -0.41 -2.54
N LEU A 5 -3.30 -1.45 -2.10
CA LEU A 5 -2.61 -1.46 -0.82
C LEU A 5 -1.11 -1.34 -1.08
N LEU A 6 -0.44 -0.45 -0.37
CA LEU A 6 1.01 -0.31 -0.42
C LEU A 6 1.59 -0.81 0.90
N ALA A 7 2.63 -1.63 0.83
CA ALA A 7 3.35 -2.05 2.03
C ALA A 7 4.84 -1.93 1.79
N ASP A 8 5.51 -1.18 2.66
CA ASP A 8 6.94 -0.91 2.58
C ASP A 8 7.44 -0.71 4.01
N ASP A 9 8.47 -1.43 4.41
CA ASP A 9 9.04 -1.34 5.75
C ASP A 9 9.89 -0.08 5.94
N GLU A 10 10.23 0.63 4.88
CA GLU A 10 10.95 1.89 4.96
C GLU A 10 9.97 3.06 4.87
N THR A 11 9.84 3.80 5.98
CA THR A 11 8.86 4.88 6.12
C THR A 11 9.04 5.97 5.05
N ASP A 12 10.27 6.39 4.81
CA ASP A 12 10.54 7.47 3.86
C ASP A 12 10.16 7.07 2.43
N SER A 13 10.50 5.86 2.02
CA SER A 13 10.14 5.34 0.70
C SER A 13 8.63 5.22 0.57
N ARG A 14 7.97 4.69 1.60
CA ARG A 14 6.53 4.54 1.62
C ARG A 14 5.82 5.88 1.47
N ASP A 15 6.23 6.86 2.27
CA ASP A 15 5.64 8.20 2.25
C ASP A 15 5.87 8.88 0.89
N ALA A 16 7.04 8.71 0.31
CA ALA A 16 7.34 9.27 -0.99
C ALA A 16 6.43 8.71 -2.07
N ILE A 17 6.22 7.40 -2.08
CA ILE A 17 5.35 6.76 -3.07
C ILE A 17 3.91 7.23 -2.91
N VAL A 18 3.42 7.31 -1.67
CA VAL A 18 2.07 7.80 -1.39
C VAL A 18 1.87 9.23 -1.93
N GLN A 19 2.89 10.08 -1.79
CA GLN A 19 2.80 11.48 -2.21
C GLN A 19 3.01 11.67 -3.71
N TYR A 20 3.89 10.87 -4.33
CA TYR A 20 4.27 11.07 -5.73
C TYR A 20 3.24 10.59 -6.73
N ILE A 21 2.48 9.56 -6.39
CA ILE A 21 1.53 8.97 -7.33
C ILE A 21 0.20 9.72 -7.24
N ASP A 22 -0.29 10.16 -8.39
CA ASP A 22 -1.64 10.71 -8.52
C ASP A 22 -2.62 9.53 -8.64
N TRP A 23 -2.98 8.96 -7.50
CA TRP A 23 -3.84 7.77 -7.46
C TRP A 23 -5.17 8.00 -8.18
N GLU A 24 -5.87 9.09 -7.81
CA GLU A 24 -7.17 9.42 -8.40
C GLU A 24 -7.07 9.67 -9.90
N GLY A 25 -6.05 10.40 -10.32
CA GLY A 25 -5.86 10.71 -11.73
C GLY A 25 -5.67 9.48 -12.60
N HIS A 26 -5.25 8.36 -12.01
CA HIS A 26 -5.06 7.10 -12.71
C HIS A 26 -6.18 6.09 -12.44
N GLY A 27 -7.28 6.53 -11.84
CA GLY A 27 -8.40 5.64 -11.53
C GLY A 27 -8.12 4.68 -10.39
N LEU A 28 -7.20 5.04 -9.49
CA LEU A 28 -6.77 4.20 -8.38
C LEU A 28 -7.22 4.79 -7.05
N GLU A 29 -7.45 3.93 -6.08
CA GLU A 29 -7.74 4.34 -4.71
C GLU A 29 -6.75 3.67 -3.77
N LEU A 30 -5.93 4.47 -3.10
CA LEU A 30 -5.01 3.94 -2.08
C LEU A 30 -5.81 3.68 -0.80
N VAL A 31 -6.02 2.41 -0.47
CA VAL A 31 -6.85 2.05 0.69
C VAL A 31 -6.04 1.86 1.96
N GLY A 32 -4.72 1.79 1.86
CA GLY A 32 -3.89 1.69 3.04
C GLY A 32 -2.41 1.65 2.69
N ALA A 33 -1.59 2.00 3.69
CA ALA A 33 -0.14 1.93 3.60
C ALA A 33 0.38 1.25 4.86
N ALA A 34 0.95 0.07 4.71
CA ALA A 34 1.42 -0.76 5.82
C ALA A 34 2.94 -0.67 5.95
N GLY A 35 3.42 -0.77 7.19
CA GLY A 35 4.85 -0.73 7.48
C GLY A 35 5.50 -2.09 7.66
N ASP A 36 4.71 -3.16 7.72
CA ASP A 36 5.23 -4.51 7.85
C ASP A 36 4.22 -5.53 7.32
N GLY A 37 4.64 -6.80 7.28
CA GLY A 37 3.81 -7.87 6.72
C GLY A 37 2.55 -8.16 7.52
N ALA A 38 2.63 -8.07 8.84
CA ALA A 38 1.48 -8.33 9.70
C ALA A 38 0.41 -7.27 9.50
N GLU A 39 0.80 -6.01 9.44
CA GLU A 39 -0.10 -4.89 9.18
C GLU A 39 -0.70 -5.00 7.77
N ALA A 40 0.13 -5.35 6.78
CA ALA A 40 -0.34 -5.55 5.41
C ALA A 40 -1.41 -6.64 5.34
N LEU A 41 -1.17 -7.77 6.01
CA LEU A 41 -2.12 -8.88 6.02
C LEU A 41 -3.46 -8.47 6.64
N GLU A 42 -3.41 -7.73 7.74
CA GLU A 42 -4.61 -7.22 8.40
C GLU A 42 -5.39 -6.30 7.46
N MET A 43 -4.71 -5.41 6.77
CA MET A 43 -5.34 -4.49 5.81
C MET A 43 -5.93 -5.24 4.61
N ILE A 44 -5.27 -6.30 4.13
CA ILE A 44 -5.80 -7.11 3.05
C ILE A 44 -7.13 -7.74 3.46
N LYS A 45 -7.20 -8.24 4.69
CA LYS A 45 -8.41 -8.88 5.20
C LYS A 45 -9.56 -7.90 5.40
N THR A 46 -9.27 -6.70 5.90
CA THR A 46 -10.30 -5.74 6.28
C THR A 46 -10.70 -4.80 5.15
N ARG A 47 -9.78 -4.45 4.27
CA ARG A 47 -10.01 -3.46 3.21
C ARG A 47 -10.16 -4.07 1.83
N LYS A 48 -9.78 -5.32 1.66
CA LYS A 48 -9.94 -6.11 0.42
C LYS A 48 -9.46 -5.36 -0.82
N PRO A 49 -8.16 -5.01 -0.89
CA PRO A 49 -7.64 -4.32 -2.07
C PRO A 49 -7.64 -5.24 -3.29
N ASP A 50 -7.71 -4.65 -4.46
CA ASP A 50 -7.60 -5.39 -5.72
C ASP A 50 -6.16 -5.75 -6.02
N ILE A 51 -5.23 -4.86 -5.66
CA ILE A 51 -3.79 -5.04 -5.88
C ILE A 51 -3.04 -4.65 -4.62
N ALA A 52 -2.06 -5.46 -4.23
CA ALA A 52 -1.15 -5.14 -3.15
C ALA A 52 0.27 -5.00 -3.70
N ILE A 53 0.89 -3.85 -3.45
CA ILE A 53 2.29 -3.60 -3.81
C ILE A 53 3.11 -3.79 -2.54
N LEU A 54 3.92 -4.84 -2.52
CA LEU A 54 4.66 -5.24 -1.33
C LEU A 54 6.17 -5.07 -1.56
N ASP A 55 6.79 -4.20 -0.77
CA ASP A 55 8.25 -4.05 -0.73
C ASP A 55 8.69 -4.15 0.72
N ILE A 56 8.58 -5.37 1.26
CA ILE A 56 8.87 -5.66 2.64
C ILE A 56 10.04 -6.62 2.71
N TYR A 57 11.06 -6.24 3.48
CA TYR A 57 12.18 -7.12 3.76
C TYR A 57 11.73 -8.19 4.77
N MET A 58 11.83 -9.44 4.35
CA MET A 58 11.46 -10.61 5.17
C MET A 58 12.72 -11.41 5.42
N PRO A 59 13.36 -11.23 6.58
CA PRO A 59 14.57 -12.01 6.90
C PRO A 59 14.27 -13.50 7.08
#